data_e77abdc6da0b1769c2e6b254934d465d
#
_entry.id   e77abdc6da0b1769c2e6b254934d465d
#
_cell.length_a   1.000
_cell.length_b   1.000
_cell.length_c   1.000
_cell.angle_alpha   90.00
_cell.angle_beta   90.00
_cell.angle_gamma   90.00
#
_symmetry.space_group_name_H-M   'P 1'
#
loop_
_entity.id
_entity.type
_entity.pdbx_description
1 polymer ?
#
loop_
_entity_poly.entity_id
_entity_poly.type
_entity_poly.pdbx_seq_one_letter_code
_entity_poly.pdbx_strand_id
1 'polypeptide(L)'
;GTQDTAANRYLTYSPAGAEGMIMDFFLENGKINIKLNGKSSSATGTANNDIYQAIRTQLNELDSQMENIYTSMTDTALTDQQREAKGKEMSALESKMMEVAKAGISQNITNAVGVHLLKSNYYYLDVKELDPLMPQIPATYSNDATIIRIKENVEKMKATAVGQKFTDFEMQTPEGKTVKLSDYVGKGK
;
A
#
# COMPACT_ATOMS: atom_id res chain seq x y z
N GLY A 1 23.48 11.44 16.22
CA GLY A 1 23.07 12.44 15.26
C GLY A 1 21.60 12.80 15.43
N THR A 2 21.19 13.93 14.89
CA THR A 2 19.80 14.36 14.83
C THR A 2 19.25 14.13 13.43
N GLN A 3 17.94 13.88 13.32
CA GLN A 3 17.20 13.76 12.06
C GLN A 3 16.21 14.93 11.99
N ASP A 4 16.17 15.62 10.85
CA ASP A 4 15.19 16.69 10.63
C ASP A 4 13.79 16.14 10.37
N THR A 5 13.71 14.95 9.77
CA THR A 5 12.45 14.23 9.50
C THR A 5 12.63 12.75 9.75
N ALA A 6 11.58 12.09 10.24
CA ALA A 6 11.56 10.64 10.35
C ALA A 6 11.71 9.97 8.98
N ALA A 7 12.57 8.98 8.88
CA ALA A 7 12.84 8.26 7.64
C ALA A 7 12.74 6.75 7.85
N ASN A 8 11.94 6.07 7.00
CA ASN A 8 11.91 4.62 7.00
C ASN A 8 13.28 4.06 6.60
N ARG A 9 13.78 3.09 7.36
CA ARG A 9 15.07 2.41 7.19
C ARG A 9 14.91 0.92 7.44
N TYR A 10 15.84 0.15 6.88
CA TYR A 10 15.92 -1.29 7.11
C TYR A 10 17.09 -1.59 8.05
N LEU A 11 16.84 -2.47 9.00
CA LEU A 11 17.86 -3.13 9.82
C LEU A 11 17.96 -4.58 9.37
N THR A 12 19.18 -5.00 9.02
CA THR A 12 19.49 -6.38 8.66
C THR A 12 20.44 -6.97 9.69
N TYR A 13 20.19 -8.22 10.08
CA TYR A 13 21.09 -9.01 10.90
C TYR A 13 21.33 -10.34 10.22
N SER A 14 22.58 -10.64 9.90
CA SER A 14 23.00 -11.84 9.16
C SER A 14 24.04 -12.60 9.96
N PRO A 15 23.62 -13.45 10.91
CA PRO A 15 24.54 -14.27 11.69
C PRO A 15 25.17 -15.37 10.84
N ALA A 16 26.42 -15.71 11.12
CA ALA A 16 27.09 -16.81 10.43
C ALA A 16 26.37 -18.14 10.72
N GLY A 17 26.01 -18.88 9.69
CA GLY A 17 25.41 -20.22 9.80
C GLY A 17 23.92 -20.24 10.22
N ALA A 18 23.22 -19.09 10.23
CA ALA A 18 21.79 -19.00 10.49
C ALA A 18 21.08 -18.09 9.50
N GLU A 19 19.76 -18.20 9.45
CA GLU A 19 18.92 -17.35 8.60
C GLU A 19 19.02 -15.89 9.04
N GLY A 20 19.20 -14.99 8.07
CA GLY A 20 19.23 -13.56 8.29
C GLY A 20 17.85 -12.99 8.64
N MET A 21 17.83 -11.95 9.44
CA MET A 21 16.62 -11.20 9.78
C MET A 21 16.69 -9.81 9.19
N ILE A 22 15.55 -9.33 8.70
CA ILE A 22 15.36 -7.97 8.22
C ILE A 22 14.09 -7.39 8.83
N MET A 23 14.15 -6.13 9.24
CA MET A 23 12.97 -5.36 9.59
C MET A 23 13.14 -3.92 9.18
N ASP A 24 12.05 -3.26 8.90
CA ASP A 24 12.00 -1.84 8.70
C ASP A 24 11.53 -1.10 9.96
N PHE A 25 11.99 0.13 10.11
CA PHE A 25 11.67 1.00 11.23
C PHE A 25 11.84 2.47 10.83
N PHE A 26 11.34 3.38 11.63
CA PHE A 26 11.53 4.81 11.42
C PHE A 26 12.75 5.29 12.22
N LEU A 27 13.78 5.76 11.50
CA LEU A 27 14.88 6.49 12.10
C LEU A 27 14.43 7.92 12.37
N GLU A 28 14.28 8.27 13.64
CA GLU A 28 13.83 9.57 14.13
C GLU A 28 14.50 9.91 15.46
N ASN A 29 14.38 11.16 15.92
CA ASN A 29 14.96 11.58 17.18
C ASN A 29 14.26 10.89 18.37
N GLY A 30 15.06 10.39 19.31
CA GLY A 30 14.58 9.70 20.50
C GLY A 30 15.31 8.40 20.75
N LYS A 31 14.81 7.61 21.69
CA LYS A 31 15.33 6.29 22.03
C LYS A 31 14.49 5.22 21.33
N ILE A 32 15.01 4.67 20.25
CA ILE A 32 14.37 3.58 19.51
C ILE A 32 14.83 2.26 20.13
N ASN A 33 13.86 1.45 20.58
CA ASN A 33 14.11 0.10 21.10
C ASN A 33 13.77 -0.90 19.99
N ILE A 34 14.77 -1.66 19.53
CA ILE A 34 14.60 -2.67 18.49
C ILE A 34 14.78 -4.05 19.09
N LYS A 35 13.85 -4.94 18.77
CA LYS A 35 13.92 -6.37 19.08
C LYS A 35 13.77 -7.17 17.79
N LEU A 36 14.79 -7.95 17.45
CA LEU A 36 14.75 -8.83 16.27
C LEU A 36 14.30 -10.23 16.71
N ASN A 37 13.19 -10.70 16.11
CA ASN A 37 12.61 -12.03 16.38
C ASN A 37 11.75 -12.49 15.19
N GLY A 38 12.34 -12.60 14.00
CA GLY A 38 11.64 -12.97 12.78
C GLY A 38 10.40 -12.08 12.54
N LYS A 39 9.25 -12.69 12.29
CA LYS A 39 7.97 -11.98 12.09
C LYS A 39 7.52 -11.17 13.32
N SER A 40 7.96 -11.53 14.53
CA SER A 40 7.66 -10.82 15.78
C SER A 40 8.69 -9.73 16.11
N SER A 41 9.52 -9.33 15.17
CA SER A 41 10.43 -8.20 15.33
C SER A 41 9.66 -6.90 15.60
N SER A 42 10.21 -6.04 16.46
CA SER A 42 9.52 -4.79 16.86
C SER A 42 10.49 -3.61 16.95
N ALA A 43 9.99 -2.43 16.65
CA ALA A 43 10.64 -1.15 16.89
C ALA A 43 9.65 -0.24 17.63
N THR A 44 10.05 0.30 18.78
CA THR A 44 9.19 1.09 19.67
C THR A 44 9.98 2.19 20.39
N GLY A 45 9.27 3.04 21.12
CA GLY A 45 9.86 4.09 21.99
C GLY A 45 9.96 5.45 21.33
N THR A 46 9.43 5.62 20.13
CA THR A 46 9.27 6.90 19.44
C THR A 46 7.95 6.91 18.67
N ALA A 47 7.41 8.11 18.41
CA ALA A 47 6.04 8.26 17.93
C ALA A 47 5.74 7.49 16.64
N ASN A 48 6.58 7.64 15.59
CA ASN A 48 6.33 6.94 14.34
C ASN A 48 6.53 5.42 14.47
N ASN A 49 7.51 4.98 15.27
CA ASN A 49 7.73 3.55 15.51
C ASN A 49 6.59 2.91 16.29
N ASP A 50 6.06 3.58 17.32
CA ASP A 50 4.93 3.05 18.12
C ASP A 50 3.66 2.93 17.25
N ILE A 51 3.35 3.95 16.43
CA ILE A 51 2.22 3.92 15.49
C ILE A 51 2.41 2.78 14.48
N TYR A 52 3.59 2.72 13.85
CA TYR A 52 3.87 1.72 12.83
C TYR A 52 3.85 0.30 13.38
N GLN A 53 4.38 0.10 14.60
CA GLN A 53 4.36 -1.20 15.28
C GLN A 53 2.93 -1.66 15.57
N ALA A 54 2.04 -0.77 15.98
CA ALA A 54 0.64 -1.12 16.22
C ALA A 54 -0.05 -1.61 14.92
N ILE A 55 0.19 -0.94 13.79
CA ILE A 55 -0.34 -1.35 12.49
C ILE A 55 0.26 -2.69 12.06
N ARG A 56 1.58 -2.86 12.16
CA ARG A 56 2.28 -4.11 11.82
C ARG A 56 1.76 -5.29 12.65
N THR A 57 1.50 -5.09 13.93
CA THR A 57 0.97 -6.16 14.77
C THR A 57 -0.35 -6.68 14.24
N GLN A 58 -1.28 -5.78 13.87
CA GLN A 58 -2.56 -6.17 13.29
C GLN A 58 -2.39 -6.90 11.94
N LEU A 59 -1.51 -6.38 11.07
CA LEU A 59 -1.23 -7.02 9.77
C LEU A 59 -0.59 -8.40 9.94
N ASN A 60 0.35 -8.56 10.87
CA ASN A 60 1.00 -9.85 11.14
C ASN A 60 0.02 -10.90 11.71
N GLU A 61 -0.96 -10.48 12.52
CA GLU A 61 -2.01 -11.38 13.00
C GLU A 61 -2.89 -11.88 11.84
N LEU A 62 -3.27 -11.00 10.91
CA LEU A 62 -4.04 -11.37 9.72
C LEU A 62 -3.21 -12.26 8.78
N ASP A 63 -1.94 -11.93 8.56
CA ASP A 63 -1.02 -12.73 7.77
C ASP A 63 -0.86 -14.15 8.34
N SER A 64 -0.71 -14.27 9.65
CA SER A 64 -0.63 -15.58 10.32
C SER A 64 -1.91 -16.42 10.15
N GLN A 65 -3.09 -15.77 10.15
CA GLN A 65 -4.36 -16.45 9.85
C GLN A 65 -4.39 -16.93 8.39
N MET A 66 -3.94 -16.11 7.44
CA MET A 66 -3.85 -16.49 6.03
C MET A 66 -2.90 -17.67 5.81
N GLU A 67 -1.73 -17.69 6.47
CA GLU A 67 -0.78 -18.82 6.41
C GLU A 67 -1.40 -20.12 6.91
N ASN A 68 -2.17 -20.06 8.00
CA ASN A 68 -2.86 -21.23 8.53
C ASN A 68 -3.88 -21.78 7.53
N ILE A 69 -4.66 -20.90 6.88
CA ILE A 69 -5.61 -21.30 5.85
C ILE A 69 -4.86 -21.90 4.66
N TYR A 70 -3.83 -21.21 4.16
CA TYR A 70 -3.02 -21.67 3.04
C TYR A 70 -2.42 -23.06 3.33
N THR A 71 -1.80 -23.24 4.49
CA THR A 71 -1.27 -24.55 4.91
C THR A 71 -2.35 -25.62 4.93
N SER A 72 -3.55 -25.28 5.45
CA SER A 72 -4.67 -26.22 5.46
C SER A 72 -5.21 -26.57 4.05
N MET A 73 -5.03 -25.68 3.06
CA MET A 73 -5.41 -25.93 1.67
C MET A 73 -4.49 -26.91 0.94
N THR A 74 -3.32 -27.20 1.49
CA THR A 74 -2.42 -28.24 0.95
C THR A 74 -2.92 -29.67 1.21
N ASP A 75 -3.92 -29.84 2.08
CA ASP A 75 -4.54 -31.14 2.32
C ASP A 75 -5.28 -31.62 1.07
N THR A 76 -4.86 -32.75 0.53
CA THR A 76 -5.46 -33.37 -0.66
C THR A 76 -6.82 -33.98 -0.41
N ALA A 77 -7.20 -34.21 0.86
CA ALA A 77 -8.50 -34.79 1.25
C ALA A 77 -9.63 -33.75 1.29
N LEU A 78 -9.34 -32.46 1.10
CA LEU A 78 -10.36 -31.41 1.07
C LEU A 78 -11.30 -31.58 -0.12
N THR A 79 -12.60 -31.49 0.15
CA THR A 79 -13.64 -31.42 -0.89
C THR A 79 -13.59 -30.05 -1.59
N ASP A 80 -14.16 -29.95 -2.79
CA ASP A 80 -14.27 -28.68 -3.54
C ASP A 80 -15.02 -27.62 -2.73
N GLN A 81 -16.09 -27.99 -2.03
CA GLN A 81 -16.84 -27.08 -1.16
C GLN A 81 -15.99 -26.54 -0.01
N GLN A 82 -15.13 -27.37 0.59
CA GLN A 82 -14.22 -26.92 1.65
C GLN A 82 -13.15 -26.00 1.10
N ARG A 83 -12.61 -26.27 -0.09
CA ARG A 83 -11.66 -25.38 -0.77
C ARG A 83 -12.28 -24.02 -1.10
N GLU A 84 -13.51 -24.01 -1.60
CA GLU A 84 -14.25 -22.77 -1.87
C GLU A 84 -14.48 -21.95 -0.60
N ALA A 85 -14.87 -22.60 0.50
CA ALA A 85 -15.05 -21.93 1.79
C ALA A 85 -13.76 -21.28 2.29
N LYS A 86 -12.63 -22.00 2.21
CA LYS A 86 -11.31 -21.45 2.57
C LYS A 86 -10.89 -20.29 1.66
N GLY A 87 -11.19 -20.35 0.37
CA GLY A 87 -10.95 -19.25 -0.55
C GLY A 87 -11.73 -17.98 -0.16
N LYS A 88 -12.98 -18.11 0.24
CA LYS A 88 -13.80 -17.00 0.74
C LYS A 88 -13.22 -16.42 2.04
N GLU A 89 -12.75 -17.28 2.95
CA GLU A 89 -12.11 -16.87 4.19
C GLU A 89 -10.82 -16.09 3.93
N MET A 90 -9.98 -16.54 3.00
CA MET A 90 -8.78 -15.81 2.57
C MET A 90 -9.14 -14.42 2.01
N SER A 91 -10.11 -14.34 1.10
CA SER A 91 -10.53 -13.05 0.53
C SER A 91 -11.09 -12.09 1.60
N ALA A 92 -11.73 -12.62 2.64
CA ALA A 92 -12.19 -11.80 3.76
C ALA A 92 -11.01 -11.26 4.61
N LEU A 93 -9.94 -12.06 4.79
CA LEU A 93 -8.73 -11.62 5.48
C LEU A 93 -7.95 -10.57 4.65
N GLU A 94 -7.83 -10.78 3.34
CA GLU A 94 -7.24 -9.80 2.41
C GLU A 94 -7.98 -8.45 2.49
N SER A 95 -9.31 -8.48 2.51
CA SER A 95 -10.13 -7.27 2.67
C SER A 95 -9.85 -6.57 3.99
N LYS A 96 -9.72 -7.32 5.10
CA LYS A 96 -9.38 -6.75 6.41
C LYS A 96 -7.97 -6.15 6.42
N MET A 97 -6.99 -6.82 5.81
CA MET A 97 -5.62 -6.27 5.69
C MET A 97 -5.64 -4.94 4.93
N MET A 98 -6.43 -4.88 3.86
CA MET A 98 -6.62 -3.63 3.10
C MET A 98 -7.26 -2.53 3.95
N GLU A 99 -8.29 -2.84 4.74
CA GLU A 99 -8.93 -1.88 5.65
C GLU A 99 -7.93 -1.35 6.68
N VAL A 100 -7.10 -2.21 7.27
CA VAL A 100 -6.04 -1.80 8.22
C VAL A 100 -5.03 -0.88 7.53
N ALA A 101 -4.59 -1.20 6.31
CA ALA A 101 -3.67 -0.37 5.56
C ALA A 101 -4.28 1.00 5.21
N LYS A 102 -5.52 1.05 4.73
CA LYS A 102 -6.25 2.29 4.40
C LYS A 102 -6.49 3.15 5.64
N ALA A 103 -6.87 2.55 6.76
CA ALA A 103 -7.01 3.25 8.04
C ALA A 103 -5.66 3.80 8.51
N GLY A 104 -4.60 3.00 8.42
CA GLY A 104 -3.24 3.43 8.75
C GLY A 104 -2.79 4.64 7.93
N ILE A 105 -3.10 4.67 6.62
CA ILE A 105 -2.82 5.81 5.74
C ILE A 105 -3.62 7.04 6.17
N SER A 106 -4.94 6.93 6.22
CA SER A 106 -5.83 8.09 6.44
C SER A 106 -5.64 8.73 7.83
N GLN A 107 -5.41 7.93 8.86
CA GLN A 107 -5.18 8.42 10.22
C GLN A 107 -3.79 9.05 10.42
N ASN A 108 -2.83 8.71 9.55
CA ASN A 108 -1.43 9.09 9.71
C ASN A 108 -0.84 9.86 8.54
N ILE A 109 -1.63 10.31 7.58
CA ILE A 109 -1.13 10.96 6.36
C ILE A 109 -0.29 12.22 6.63
N THR A 110 -0.45 12.83 7.79
CA THR A 110 0.29 14.01 8.23
C THR A 110 1.64 13.70 8.86
N ASN A 111 2.02 12.43 8.99
CA ASN A 111 3.31 11.99 9.53
C ASN A 111 4.01 10.99 8.60
N ALA A 112 5.24 10.57 8.97
CA ALA A 112 6.07 9.70 8.16
C ALA A 112 5.45 8.31 7.94
N VAL A 113 4.68 7.78 8.90
CA VAL A 113 4.04 6.47 8.80
C VAL A 113 2.98 6.47 7.72
N GLY A 114 2.07 7.44 7.72
CA GLY A 114 1.00 7.52 6.71
C GLY A 114 1.55 7.73 5.32
N VAL A 115 2.58 8.57 5.16
CA VAL A 115 3.25 8.77 3.86
C VAL A 115 3.94 7.48 3.39
N HIS A 116 4.61 6.75 4.29
CA HIS A 116 5.23 5.46 3.95
C HIS A 116 4.19 4.43 3.51
N LEU A 117 3.10 4.29 4.27
CA LEU A 117 2.01 3.38 3.93
C LEU A 117 1.33 3.76 2.61
N LEU A 118 1.11 5.07 2.37
CA LEU A 118 0.56 5.55 1.09
C LEU A 118 1.46 5.15 -0.08
N LYS A 119 2.77 5.37 0.01
CA LYS A 119 3.74 5.01 -1.04
C LYS A 119 3.71 3.53 -1.39
N SER A 120 3.43 2.67 -0.41
CA SER A 120 3.39 1.21 -0.59
C SER A 120 2.03 0.68 -1.04
N ASN A 121 0.93 1.43 -0.82
CA ASN A 121 -0.43 0.90 -0.98
C ASN A 121 -1.35 1.78 -1.83
N TYR A 122 -0.90 2.91 -2.40
CA TYR A 122 -1.76 3.88 -3.10
C TYR A 122 -2.58 3.26 -4.25
N TYR A 123 -2.10 2.21 -4.87
CA TYR A 123 -2.77 1.53 -5.99
C TYR A 123 -4.01 0.71 -5.58
N TYR A 124 -4.23 0.53 -4.28
CA TYR A 124 -5.45 -0.07 -3.73
C TYR A 124 -6.53 0.96 -3.39
N LEU A 125 -6.20 2.26 -3.47
CA LEU A 125 -7.14 3.33 -3.17
C LEU A 125 -7.72 3.90 -4.45
N ASP A 126 -9.00 4.22 -4.43
CA ASP A 126 -9.63 4.94 -5.53
C ASP A 126 -9.39 6.47 -5.44
N VAL A 127 -9.81 7.19 -6.47
CA VAL A 127 -9.62 8.64 -6.53
C VAL A 127 -10.35 9.39 -5.41
N LYS A 128 -11.49 8.89 -4.94
CA LYS A 128 -12.27 9.51 -3.85
C LYS A 128 -11.58 9.34 -2.50
N GLU A 129 -10.81 8.26 -2.35
CA GLU A 129 -9.99 8.00 -1.18
C GLU A 129 -8.68 8.79 -1.22
N LEU A 130 -8.04 8.86 -2.40
CA LEU A 130 -6.74 9.51 -2.57
C LEU A 130 -6.81 11.04 -2.56
N ASP A 131 -7.77 11.64 -3.29
CA ASP A 131 -7.82 13.09 -3.49
C ASP A 131 -7.84 13.89 -2.17
N PRO A 132 -8.64 13.54 -1.16
CA PRO A 132 -8.65 14.25 0.12
C PRO A 132 -7.35 14.08 0.95
N LEU A 133 -6.52 13.10 0.64
CA LEU A 133 -5.24 12.87 1.32
C LEU A 133 -4.13 13.75 0.76
N MET A 134 -4.17 14.08 -0.53
CA MET A 134 -3.09 14.81 -1.21
C MET A 134 -2.71 16.14 -0.55
N PRO A 135 -3.64 17.02 -0.15
CA PRO A 135 -3.30 18.28 0.51
C PRO A 135 -2.79 18.12 1.95
N GLN A 136 -2.99 16.95 2.57
CA GLN A 136 -2.56 16.68 3.94
C GLN A 136 -1.12 16.17 4.04
N ILE A 137 -0.52 15.76 2.92
CA ILE A 137 0.86 15.27 2.89
C ILE A 137 1.81 16.40 3.28
N PRO A 138 2.71 16.19 4.27
CA PRO A 138 3.64 17.23 4.72
C PRO A 138 4.52 17.77 3.59
N ALA A 139 4.80 19.07 3.63
CA ALA A 139 5.62 19.76 2.62
C ALA A 139 7.04 19.19 2.50
N THR A 140 7.54 18.54 3.55
CA THR A 140 8.84 17.84 3.54
C THR A 140 8.94 16.75 2.49
N TYR A 141 7.79 16.23 2.00
CA TYR A 141 7.72 15.22 0.94
C TYR A 141 7.41 15.81 -0.45
N SER A 142 7.41 17.15 -0.60
CA SER A 142 7.09 17.81 -1.89
C SER A 142 8.01 17.39 -3.04
N ASN A 143 9.26 17.04 -2.73
CA ASN A 143 10.27 16.61 -3.71
C ASN A 143 10.43 15.07 -3.77
N ASP A 144 9.60 14.30 -3.07
CA ASP A 144 9.64 12.84 -3.14
C ASP A 144 9.03 12.38 -4.48
N ALA A 145 9.83 11.71 -5.30
CA ALA A 145 9.43 11.28 -6.64
C ALA A 145 8.18 10.38 -6.66
N THR A 146 8.00 9.54 -5.63
CA THR A 146 6.82 8.69 -5.51
C THR A 146 5.57 9.51 -5.18
N ILE A 147 5.69 10.48 -4.28
CA ILE A 147 4.57 11.38 -3.93
C ILE A 147 4.18 12.25 -5.13
N ILE A 148 5.15 12.78 -5.88
CA ILE A 148 4.88 13.53 -7.11
C ILE A 148 4.08 12.66 -8.08
N ARG A 149 4.55 11.44 -8.34
CA ARG A 149 3.86 10.49 -9.24
C ARG A 149 2.45 10.14 -8.77
N ILE A 150 2.24 9.95 -7.46
CA ILE A 150 0.91 9.68 -6.90
C ILE A 150 -0.02 10.87 -7.17
N LYS A 151 0.42 12.10 -6.90
CA LYS A 151 -0.36 13.32 -7.17
C LYS A 151 -0.73 13.45 -8.64
N GLU A 152 0.22 13.24 -9.56
CA GLU A 152 -0.05 13.25 -11.00
C GLU A 152 -1.07 12.18 -11.42
N ASN A 153 -0.97 10.99 -10.83
CA ASN A 153 -1.93 9.91 -11.10
C ASN A 153 -3.32 10.27 -10.59
N VAL A 154 -3.44 10.87 -9.40
CA VAL A 154 -4.73 11.33 -8.86
C VAL A 154 -5.37 12.35 -9.81
N GLU A 155 -4.62 13.33 -10.31
CA GLU A 155 -5.14 14.30 -11.28
C GLU A 155 -5.60 13.62 -12.59
N LYS A 156 -4.86 12.64 -13.10
CA LYS A 156 -5.29 11.85 -14.28
C LYS A 156 -6.56 11.04 -13.99
N MET A 157 -6.65 10.40 -12.83
CA MET A 157 -7.86 9.65 -12.42
C MET A 157 -9.08 10.57 -12.29
N LYS A 158 -8.91 11.80 -11.75
CA LYS A 158 -9.97 12.80 -11.69
C LYS A 158 -10.46 13.21 -13.08
N ALA A 159 -9.52 13.44 -13.99
CA ALA A 159 -9.83 13.85 -15.37
C ALA A 159 -10.57 12.75 -16.17
N THR A 160 -10.39 11.48 -15.79
CA THR A 160 -11.00 10.32 -16.47
C THR A 160 -12.11 9.66 -15.66
N ALA A 161 -12.54 10.26 -14.54
CA ALA A 161 -13.59 9.70 -13.68
C ALA A 161 -14.93 9.63 -14.41
N VAL A 162 -15.80 8.72 -13.98
CA VAL A 162 -17.16 8.58 -14.53
C VAL A 162 -17.91 9.91 -14.41
N GLY A 163 -18.50 10.35 -15.51
CA GLY A 163 -19.20 11.64 -15.61
C GLY A 163 -18.33 12.80 -16.12
N GLN A 164 -17.01 12.60 -16.26
CA GLN A 164 -16.14 13.57 -16.90
C GLN A 164 -16.22 13.48 -18.43
N LYS A 165 -15.95 14.60 -19.11
CA LYS A 165 -15.79 14.58 -20.56
C LYS A 165 -14.53 13.76 -20.89
N PHE A 166 -14.66 12.80 -21.80
CA PHE A 166 -13.51 12.01 -22.24
C PHE A 166 -12.40 12.93 -22.84
N THR A 167 -11.16 12.53 -22.60
CA THR A 167 -10.00 13.17 -23.24
C THR A 167 -9.89 12.63 -24.66
N ASP A 168 -10.02 13.54 -25.64
CA ASP A 168 -9.86 13.17 -27.06
C ASP A 168 -8.39 12.90 -27.37
N PHE A 169 -8.12 11.91 -28.20
CA PHE A 169 -6.78 11.61 -28.70
C PHE A 169 -6.84 11.15 -30.17
N GLU A 170 -5.72 11.33 -30.86
CA GLU A 170 -5.54 10.89 -32.24
C GLU A 170 -4.72 9.62 -32.30
N MET A 171 -5.07 8.74 -33.23
CA MET A 171 -4.30 7.55 -33.56
C MET A 171 -4.38 7.25 -35.07
N GLN A 172 -3.42 6.48 -35.58
CA GLN A 172 -3.47 6.02 -36.94
C GLN A 172 -4.09 4.62 -37.04
N THR A 173 -4.96 4.43 -38.01
CA THR A 173 -5.44 3.10 -38.39
C THR A 173 -4.29 2.29 -39.05
N PRO A 174 -4.41 0.97 -39.17
CA PRO A 174 -3.43 0.15 -39.89
C PRO A 174 -3.15 0.63 -41.34
N GLU A 175 -4.12 1.30 -41.96
CA GLU A 175 -4.05 1.88 -43.27
C GLU A 175 -3.44 3.30 -43.29
N GLY A 176 -2.96 3.78 -42.14
CA GLY A 176 -2.30 5.09 -42.02
C GLY A 176 -3.25 6.31 -41.96
N LYS A 177 -4.56 6.09 -41.82
CA LYS A 177 -5.52 7.18 -41.67
C LYS A 177 -5.55 7.65 -40.23
N THR A 178 -5.43 8.96 -39.97
CA THR A 178 -5.60 9.56 -38.65
C THR A 178 -7.09 9.59 -38.29
N VAL A 179 -7.42 9.10 -37.09
CA VAL A 179 -8.74 9.09 -36.50
C VAL A 179 -8.67 9.61 -35.06
N LYS A 180 -9.77 10.21 -34.60
CA LYS A 180 -9.92 10.71 -33.22
C LYS A 180 -10.91 9.87 -32.45
N LEU A 181 -10.77 9.79 -31.13
CA LEU A 181 -11.78 9.14 -30.29
C LEU A 181 -13.15 9.78 -30.46
N SER A 182 -13.19 11.12 -30.60
CA SER A 182 -14.43 11.89 -30.87
C SER A 182 -15.16 11.49 -32.15
N ASP A 183 -14.49 10.87 -33.11
CA ASP A 183 -15.14 10.37 -34.34
C ASP A 183 -16.09 9.20 -34.05
N TYR A 184 -15.91 8.50 -32.92
CA TYR A 184 -16.63 7.28 -32.54
C TYR A 184 -17.53 7.47 -31.34
N VAL A 185 -17.24 8.42 -30.44
CA VAL A 185 -18.03 8.65 -29.22
C VAL A 185 -19.39 9.24 -29.58
N GLY A 186 -20.45 8.66 -29.03
CA GLY A 186 -21.84 9.08 -29.25
C GLY A 186 -22.44 8.58 -30.58
N LYS A 187 -21.69 7.85 -31.40
CA LYS A 187 -22.16 7.25 -32.66
C LYS A 187 -22.39 5.75 -32.56
N GLY A 188 -22.21 5.17 -31.36
CA GLY A 188 -22.50 3.77 -31.07
C GLY A 188 -24.00 3.54 -30.95
N LYS A 189 -24.48 2.43 -31.56
CA LYS A 189 -25.85 1.93 -31.37
C LYS A 189 -26.01 1.35 -29.97
#